data_30d8ce16df40680ee4b1f73154af14ad
#
_entry.id   30d8ce16df40680ee4b1f73154af14ad
#
_cell.length_a   1.000
_cell.length_b   1.000
_cell.length_c   1.000
_cell.angle_alpha   90.00
_cell.angle_beta   90.00
_cell.angle_gamma   90.00
#
_symmetry.space_group_name_H-M   'P 1'
#
loop_
_entity.id
_entity.type
_entity.pdbx_description
1 polymer ?
#
loop_
_entity_poly.entity_id
_entity_poly.type
_entity_poly.pdbx_seq_one_letter_code
_entity_poly.pdbx_strand_id
1 'polypeptide(L)'
;YVPEILYKCVTDLQEAYLPIIESKAFQDEYYALLKDYVGRPSPLYYAKRMSEKYGCQLYLKREDLNHTGAHKINNTIGQILMAKRMGKTRIIAETGAGQHGVATATVCALMNMQCEIFMGKTDVERQHTNVERMKMLGATVHPVTTGNMTLSDACSEAIRDWCCHPQDTFYIVGSTMGPHPYPDIVAKMQSVISQELKWQLQEKVGRPYPDYLIACVGGGSNAAGTIYHYIDDDRVQIYLAEAAGHGINTPYTAATMHCGTEGIIHGAKTLVMQTDDGQIKEAFTISAGLDYPGIGPMHADLALKGRTHVLAINDHEAIYAGYELTRMEGIIPAIESA
;
A
#
# COMPACT_ATOMS: atom_id res chain seq x y z
N TYR A 1 19.95 4.41 1.94
CA TYR A 1 19.95 4.62 3.41
C TYR A 1 19.68 3.30 4.16
N VAL A 2 20.37 2.22 3.77
CA VAL A 2 20.24 0.89 4.40
C VAL A 2 21.49 0.55 5.20
N PRO A 3 21.40 -0.34 6.19
CA PRO A 3 22.57 -0.94 6.84
C PRO A 3 23.52 -1.59 5.82
N GLU A 4 24.81 -1.51 6.05
CA GLU A 4 25.85 -2.03 5.13
C GLU A 4 25.63 -3.50 4.77
N ILE A 5 25.19 -4.32 5.73
CA ILE A 5 24.90 -5.73 5.53
C ILE A 5 23.80 -5.99 4.47
N LEU A 6 22.88 -5.07 4.29
CA LEU A 6 21.79 -5.17 3.29
C LEU A 6 22.18 -4.57 1.93
N TYR A 7 23.32 -3.89 1.84
CA TYR A 7 23.71 -3.22 0.60
C TYR A 7 23.71 -4.18 -0.60
N LYS A 8 24.33 -5.36 -0.41
CA LYS A 8 24.34 -6.38 -1.47
C LYS A 8 22.94 -6.86 -1.84
N CYS A 9 22.06 -7.12 -0.87
CA CYS A 9 20.69 -7.58 -1.14
C CYS A 9 19.90 -6.56 -1.93
N VAL A 10 20.03 -5.28 -1.57
CA VAL A 10 19.34 -4.18 -2.27
C VAL A 10 19.91 -3.98 -3.67
N THR A 11 21.23 -4.08 -3.85
CA THR A 11 21.88 -3.99 -5.16
C THR A 11 21.48 -5.17 -6.05
N ASP A 12 21.54 -6.41 -5.54
CA ASP A 12 21.10 -7.60 -6.28
C ASP A 12 19.63 -7.47 -6.72
N LEU A 13 18.77 -6.93 -5.85
CA LEU A 13 17.37 -6.67 -6.19
C LEU A 13 17.23 -5.59 -7.26
N GLN A 14 18.01 -4.50 -7.15
CA GLN A 14 18.01 -3.41 -8.13
C GLN A 14 18.46 -3.88 -9.52
N GLU A 15 19.43 -4.77 -9.59
CA GLU A 15 19.90 -5.34 -10.85
C GLU A 15 18.92 -6.36 -11.45
N ALA A 16 18.21 -7.10 -10.59
CA ALA A 16 17.35 -8.21 -11.01
C ALA A 16 15.92 -7.79 -11.37
N TYR A 17 15.36 -6.75 -10.74
CA TYR A 17 13.90 -6.51 -10.78
C TYR A 17 13.37 -6.16 -12.17
N LEU A 18 14.00 -5.25 -12.90
CA LEU A 18 13.54 -4.87 -14.24
C LEU A 18 13.63 -6.04 -15.22
N PRO A 19 14.79 -6.74 -15.37
CA PRO A 19 14.88 -7.91 -16.23
C PRO A 19 13.83 -8.99 -15.89
N ILE A 20 13.49 -9.17 -14.61
CA ILE A 20 12.45 -10.13 -14.21
C ILE A 20 11.07 -9.63 -14.61
N ILE A 21 10.70 -8.41 -14.20
CA ILE A 21 9.35 -7.86 -14.42
C ILE A 21 9.03 -7.72 -15.92
N GLU A 22 10.00 -7.32 -16.73
CA GLU A 22 9.82 -7.11 -18.17
C GLU A 22 9.87 -8.42 -18.97
N SER A 23 10.29 -9.54 -18.36
CA SER A 23 10.34 -10.81 -19.06
C SER A 23 8.93 -11.31 -19.41
N LYS A 24 8.76 -11.85 -20.62
CA LYS A 24 7.47 -12.41 -21.05
C LYS A 24 6.99 -13.50 -20.10
N ALA A 25 7.87 -14.35 -19.61
CA ALA A 25 7.52 -15.44 -18.70
C ALA A 25 6.98 -14.93 -17.36
N PHE A 26 7.51 -13.82 -16.83
CA PHE A 26 6.97 -13.19 -15.64
C PHE A 26 5.60 -12.57 -15.92
N GLN A 27 5.48 -11.81 -17.00
CA GLN A 27 4.24 -11.14 -17.38
C GLN A 27 3.09 -12.14 -17.61
N ASP A 28 3.34 -13.22 -18.34
CA ASP A 28 2.35 -14.25 -18.60
C ASP A 28 1.86 -14.91 -17.29
N GLU A 29 2.79 -15.28 -16.37
CA GLU A 29 2.44 -15.89 -15.08
C GLU A 29 1.74 -14.88 -14.14
N TYR A 30 2.23 -13.65 -14.08
CA TYR A 30 1.66 -12.59 -13.25
C TYR A 30 0.22 -12.27 -13.65
N TYR A 31 -0.03 -12.03 -14.94
CA TYR A 31 -1.38 -11.71 -15.40
C TYR A 31 -2.33 -12.91 -15.36
N ALA A 32 -1.84 -14.13 -15.55
CA ALA A 32 -2.65 -15.33 -15.34
C ALA A 32 -3.13 -15.43 -13.88
N LEU A 33 -2.23 -15.22 -12.91
CA LEU A 33 -2.59 -15.23 -11.50
C LEU A 33 -3.51 -14.05 -11.13
N LEU A 34 -3.28 -12.88 -11.67
CA LEU A 34 -4.18 -11.74 -11.46
C LEU A 34 -5.60 -12.03 -11.95
N LYS A 35 -5.73 -12.69 -13.10
CA LYS A 35 -7.02 -13.05 -13.67
C LYS A 35 -7.69 -14.19 -12.91
N ASP A 36 -7.00 -15.34 -12.80
CA ASP A 36 -7.62 -16.58 -12.41
C ASP A 36 -7.63 -16.81 -10.89
N TYR A 37 -6.69 -16.18 -10.15
CA TYR A 37 -6.57 -16.31 -8.71
C TYR A 37 -7.03 -15.07 -7.95
N VAL A 38 -6.65 -13.87 -8.41
CA VAL A 38 -7.07 -12.61 -7.76
C VAL A 38 -8.48 -12.21 -8.15
N GLY A 39 -8.94 -12.56 -9.35
CA GLY A 39 -10.28 -12.24 -9.85
C GLY A 39 -10.33 -10.89 -10.58
N ARG A 40 -9.20 -10.43 -11.14
CA ARG A 40 -9.15 -9.20 -11.94
C ARG A 40 -9.69 -9.40 -13.36
N PRO A 41 -10.20 -8.34 -14.02
CA PRO A 41 -10.20 -6.94 -13.59
C PRO A 41 -11.19 -6.66 -12.45
N SER A 42 -10.79 -5.82 -11.49
CA SER A 42 -11.73 -5.35 -10.48
C SER A 42 -12.77 -4.42 -11.11
N PRO A 43 -14.03 -4.44 -10.66
CA PRO A 43 -15.08 -3.61 -11.24
C PRO A 43 -14.81 -2.11 -11.09
N LEU A 44 -15.19 -1.33 -12.11
CA LEU A 44 -15.38 0.11 -12.02
C LEU A 44 -16.90 0.37 -11.87
N TYR A 45 -17.35 0.59 -10.64
CA TYR A 45 -18.75 0.72 -10.28
C TYR A 45 -19.22 2.18 -10.39
N TYR A 46 -20.32 2.43 -11.11
CA TYR A 46 -20.97 3.74 -11.16
C TYR A 46 -21.86 3.92 -9.94
N ALA A 47 -21.47 4.81 -9.02
CA ALA A 47 -22.21 5.13 -7.81
C ALA A 47 -23.35 6.10 -8.12
N LYS A 48 -24.47 5.56 -8.59
CA LYS A 48 -25.57 6.34 -9.17
C LYS A 48 -26.16 7.35 -8.20
N ARG A 49 -26.52 6.92 -6.98
CA ARG A 49 -27.18 7.79 -6.00
C ARG A 49 -26.25 8.88 -5.47
N MET A 50 -24.97 8.54 -5.27
CA MET A 50 -23.97 9.55 -4.93
C MET A 50 -23.74 10.53 -6.08
N SER A 51 -23.69 10.03 -7.32
CA SER A 51 -23.55 10.88 -8.51
C SER A 51 -24.69 11.89 -8.62
N GLU A 52 -25.94 11.46 -8.39
CA GLU A 52 -27.13 12.32 -8.37
C GLU A 52 -27.04 13.37 -7.24
N LYS A 53 -26.58 12.95 -6.03
CA LYS A 53 -26.46 13.86 -4.89
C LYS A 53 -25.41 14.95 -5.12
N TYR A 54 -24.25 14.58 -5.66
CA TYR A 54 -23.12 15.52 -5.85
C TYR A 54 -23.09 16.21 -7.21
N GLY A 55 -24.00 15.87 -8.12
CA GLY A 55 -24.10 16.49 -9.45
C GLY A 55 -22.90 16.18 -10.36
N CYS A 56 -22.25 15.03 -10.19
CA CYS A 56 -21.11 14.58 -10.98
C CYS A 56 -21.22 13.08 -11.28
N GLN A 57 -20.40 12.57 -12.19
CA GLN A 57 -20.27 11.12 -12.41
C GLN A 57 -19.21 10.56 -11.47
N LEU A 58 -19.65 9.83 -10.44
CA LEU A 58 -18.76 9.21 -9.45
C LEU A 58 -18.63 7.71 -9.73
N TYR A 59 -17.39 7.27 -9.89
CA TYR A 59 -17.05 5.87 -10.10
C TYR A 59 -16.14 5.37 -8.98
N LEU A 60 -16.40 4.15 -8.50
CA LEU A 60 -15.59 3.47 -7.49
C LEU A 60 -14.82 2.30 -8.13
N LYS A 61 -13.52 2.33 -8.03
CA LYS A 61 -12.66 1.20 -8.42
C LYS A 61 -12.62 0.21 -7.27
N ARG A 62 -13.29 -0.93 -7.43
CA ARG A 62 -13.64 -1.88 -6.38
C ARG A 62 -12.51 -2.89 -6.10
N GLU A 63 -11.38 -2.41 -5.56
CA GLU A 63 -10.26 -3.26 -5.16
C GLU A 63 -10.58 -4.16 -3.94
N ASP A 64 -11.63 -3.84 -3.20
CA ASP A 64 -12.19 -4.67 -2.13
C ASP A 64 -12.78 -6.00 -2.60
N LEU A 65 -13.07 -6.14 -3.90
CA LEU A 65 -13.60 -7.37 -4.50
C LEU A 65 -12.50 -8.33 -4.99
N ASN A 66 -11.25 -7.96 -4.87
CA ASN A 66 -10.14 -8.85 -5.15
C ASN A 66 -10.03 -9.96 -4.09
N HIS A 67 -9.42 -11.10 -4.44
CA HIS A 67 -9.02 -12.10 -3.45
C HIS A 67 -8.21 -11.47 -2.32
N THR A 68 -8.46 -11.85 -1.07
CA THR A 68 -8.01 -11.24 0.19
C THR A 68 -8.71 -9.94 0.60
N GLY A 69 -9.57 -9.36 -0.25
CA GLY A 69 -10.43 -8.24 0.10
C GLY A 69 -9.79 -6.85 -0.03
N ALA A 70 -8.64 -6.72 -0.71
CA ALA A 70 -7.95 -5.45 -0.92
C ALA A 70 -6.96 -5.48 -2.10
N HIS A 71 -6.39 -4.32 -2.43
CA HIS A 71 -5.37 -4.15 -3.49
C HIS A 71 -4.02 -4.82 -3.18
N LYS A 72 -3.74 -5.18 -1.93
CA LYS A 72 -2.43 -5.71 -1.49
C LYS A 72 -1.98 -6.95 -2.26
N ILE A 73 -2.93 -7.80 -2.65
CA ILE A 73 -2.66 -9.04 -3.37
C ILE A 73 -1.95 -8.80 -4.73
N ASN A 74 -2.24 -7.69 -5.41
CA ASN A 74 -1.59 -7.35 -6.69
C ASN A 74 -0.07 -7.28 -6.53
N ASN A 75 0.37 -6.58 -5.50
CA ASN A 75 1.77 -6.39 -5.18
C ASN A 75 2.43 -7.69 -4.69
N THR A 76 1.78 -8.42 -3.77
CA THR A 76 2.37 -9.63 -3.19
C THR A 76 2.53 -10.75 -4.21
N ILE A 77 1.62 -10.90 -5.19
CA ILE A 77 1.79 -11.81 -6.34
C ILE A 77 3.06 -11.44 -7.14
N GLY A 78 3.24 -10.16 -7.45
CA GLY A 78 4.42 -9.73 -8.20
C GLY A 78 5.72 -10.01 -7.44
N GLN A 79 5.77 -9.63 -6.17
CA GLN A 79 6.98 -9.80 -5.35
C GLN A 79 7.30 -11.27 -5.06
N ILE A 80 6.31 -12.14 -4.82
CA ILE A 80 6.56 -13.57 -4.59
C ILE A 80 7.11 -14.25 -5.86
N LEU A 81 6.62 -13.87 -7.04
CA LEU A 81 7.14 -14.36 -8.31
C LEU A 81 8.58 -13.90 -8.55
N MET A 82 8.94 -12.68 -8.13
CA MET A 82 10.31 -12.19 -8.15
C MET A 82 11.20 -12.98 -7.19
N ALA A 83 10.77 -13.13 -5.94
CA ALA A 83 11.50 -13.89 -4.92
C ALA A 83 11.84 -15.30 -5.40
N LYS A 84 10.87 -16.00 -5.98
CA LYS A 84 11.05 -17.33 -6.56
C LYS A 84 12.10 -17.35 -7.67
N ARG A 85 12.06 -16.37 -8.60
CA ARG A 85 13.04 -16.24 -9.69
C ARG A 85 14.44 -15.87 -9.21
N MET A 86 14.53 -15.19 -8.07
CA MET A 86 15.80 -14.89 -7.39
C MET A 86 16.31 -16.05 -6.51
N GLY A 87 15.62 -17.21 -6.51
CA GLY A 87 16.01 -18.39 -5.74
C GLY A 87 15.82 -18.26 -4.22
N LYS A 88 14.99 -17.33 -3.77
CA LYS A 88 14.69 -17.16 -2.34
C LYS A 88 13.69 -18.20 -1.86
N THR A 89 13.85 -18.65 -0.63
CA THR A 89 13.04 -19.74 -0.03
C THR A 89 12.23 -19.28 1.18
N ARG A 90 12.61 -18.17 1.79
CA ARG A 90 11.98 -17.58 2.97
C ARG A 90 11.47 -16.18 2.65
N ILE A 91 10.23 -15.91 3.05
CA ILE A 91 9.58 -14.62 2.87
C ILE A 91 9.34 -13.99 4.23
N ILE A 92 9.64 -12.72 4.35
CA ILE A 92 9.26 -11.89 5.48
C ILE A 92 8.40 -10.72 5.01
N ALA A 93 7.53 -10.22 5.89
CA ALA A 93 6.77 -9.00 5.66
C ALA A 93 6.41 -8.33 6.99
N GLU A 94 6.21 -7.03 6.95
CA GLU A 94 5.57 -6.24 8.00
C GLU A 94 4.05 -6.18 7.77
N THR A 95 3.29 -5.90 8.83
CA THR A 95 1.88 -5.54 8.68
C THR A 95 1.38 -4.74 9.89
N GLY A 96 0.49 -3.78 9.67
CA GLY A 96 -0.26 -3.05 10.70
C GLY A 96 -1.69 -3.55 10.77
N ALA A 97 -2.58 -3.10 9.87
CA ALA A 97 -3.97 -3.57 9.79
C ALA A 97 -4.13 -5.08 9.50
N GLY A 98 -3.06 -5.79 9.15
CA GLY A 98 -3.07 -7.21 8.83
C GLY A 98 -3.33 -7.54 7.35
N GLN A 99 -3.80 -6.61 6.54
CA GLN A 99 -4.14 -6.86 5.14
C GLN A 99 -2.94 -7.27 4.29
N HIS A 100 -1.80 -6.59 4.47
CA HIS A 100 -0.56 -6.96 3.79
C HIS A 100 -0.04 -8.32 4.26
N GLY A 101 -0.08 -8.59 5.57
CA GLY A 101 0.28 -9.89 6.14
C GLY A 101 -0.57 -11.03 5.59
N VAL A 102 -1.89 -10.87 5.53
CA VAL A 102 -2.80 -11.86 4.94
C VAL A 102 -2.47 -12.08 3.45
N ALA A 103 -2.27 -11.01 2.67
CA ALA A 103 -1.93 -11.13 1.25
C ALA A 103 -0.58 -11.83 1.06
N THR A 104 0.44 -11.53 1.89
CA THR A 104 1.75 -12.20 1.84
C THR A 104 1.63 -13.67 2.24
N ALA A 105 0.95 -13.99 3.34
CA ALA A 105 0.72 -15.37 3.76
C ALA A 105 -0.01 -16.18 2.67
N THR A 106 -0.99 -15.55 2.00
CA THR A 106 -1.75 -16.16 0.91
C THR A 106 -0.85 -16.57 -0.26
N VAL A 107 0.02 -15.68 -0.72
CA VAL A 107 0.92 -16.00 -1.85
C VAL A 107 2.04 -16.96 -1.44
N CYS A 108 2.49 -16.92 -0.18
CA CYS A 108 3.45 -17.89 0.34
C CYS A 108 2.84 -19.31 0.39
N ALA A 109 1.59 -19.44 0.85
CA ALA A 109 0.86 -20.69 0.81
C ALA A 109 0.70 -21.21 -0.63
N LEU A 110 0.31 -20.33 -1.57
CA LEU A 110 0.17 -20.65 -2.99
C LEU A 110 1.48 -21.18 -3.60
N MET A 111 2.62 -20.59 -3.23
CA MET A 111 3.94 -20.92 -3.79
C MET A 111 4.73 -21.92 -2.95
N ASN A 112 4.16 -22.41 -1.84
CA ASN A 112 4.81 -23.32 -0.88
C ASN A 112 6.15 -22.74 -0.37
N MET A 113 6.14 -21.48 0.10
CA MET A 113 7.30 -20.79 0.65
C MET A 113 7.11 -20.51 2.14
N GLN A 114 8.20 -20.53 2.91
CA GLN A 114 8.19 -20.16 4.32
C GLN A 114 7.79 -18.68 4.47
N CYS A 115 6.91 -18.38 5.44
CA CYS A 115 6.35 -17.05 5.65
C CYS A 115 6.44 -16.62 7.11
N GLU A 116 7.14 -15.51 7.37
CA GLU A 116 7.28 -14.88 8.67
C GLU A 116 6.72 -13.45 8.61
N ILE A 117 5.74 -13.15 9.46
CA ILE A 117 5.05 -11.85 9.47
C ILE A 117 5.34 -11.13 10.78
N PHE A 118 5.91 -9.92 10.68
CA PHE A 118 6.12 -9.03 11.82
C PHE A 118 4.95 -8.07 11.98
N MET A 119 4.38 -8.01 13.18
CA MET A 119 3.21 -7.19 13.47
C MET A 119 3.32 -6.61 14.87
N GLY A 120 3.08 -5.32 15.03
CA GLY A 120 3.10 -4.69 16.34
C GLY A 120 2.12 -5.39 17.31
N LYS A 121 2.51 -5.59 18.56
CA LYS A 121 1.68 -6.29 19.53
C LYS A 121 0.31 -5.62 19.70
N THR A 122 0.27 -4.29 19.69
CA THR A 122 -0.99 -3.52 19.74
C THR A 122 -1.90 -3.86 18.55
N ASP A 123 -1.32 -3.99 17.36
CA ASP A 123 -2.05 -4.33 16.14
C ASP A 123 -2.49 -5.80 16.12
N VAL A 124 -1.68 -6.72 16.66
CA VAL A 124 -2.06 -8.14 16.85
C VAL A 124 -3.34 -8.27 17.65
N GLU A 125 -3.47 -7.49 18.72
CA GLU A 125 -4.64 -7.50 19.58
C GLU A 125 -5.88 -6.90 18.89
N ARG A 126 -5.70 -5.77 18.17
CA ARG A 126 -6.78 -5.08 17.45
C ARG A 126 -7.27 -5.84 16.22
N GLN A 127 -6.38 -6.54 15.53
CA GLN A 127 -6.61 -7.19 14.23
C GLN A 127 -6.59 -8.72 14.31
N HIS A 128 -7.07 -9.27 15.43
CA HIS A 128 -7.03 -10.72 15.73
C HIS A 128 -7.55 -11.59 14.57
N THR A 129 -8.62 -11.19 13.88
CA THR A 129 -9.17 -11.93 12.75
C THR A 129 -8.15 -12.11 11.61
N ASN A 130 -7.36 -11.08 11.31
CA ASN A 130 -6.33 -11.16 10.28
C ASN A 130 -5.15 -12.02 10.75
N VAL A 131 -4.82 -11.97 12.05
CA VAL A 131 -3.79 -12.85 12.65
C VAL A 131 -4.16 -14.32 12.48
N GLU A 132 -5.41 -14.69 12.78
CA GLU A 132 -5.89 -16.07 12.60
C GLU A 132 -5.87 -16.48 11.12
N ARG A 133 -6.25 -15.59 10.18
CA ARG A 133 -6.14 -15.87 8.74
C ARG A 133 -4.69 -16.16 8.32
N MET A 134 -3.72 -15.36 8.80
CA MET A 134 -2.30 -15.59 8.50
C MET A 134 -1.82 -16.94 9.02
N LYS A 135 -2.18 -17.32 10.25
CA LYS A 135 -1.86 -18.63 10.83
C LYS A 135 -2.51 -19.78 10.05
N MET A 136 -3.78 -19.66 9.67
CA MET A 136 -4.46 -20.66 8.84
C MET A 136 -3.77 -20.87 7.49
N LEU A 137 -3.14 -19.83 6.92
CA LEU A 137 -2.36 -19.88 5.70
C LEU A 137 -0.94 -20.42 5.90
N GLY A 138 -0.59 -20.79 7.15
CA GLY A 138 0.71 -21.39 7.49
C GLY A 138 1.82 -20.38 7.79
N ALA A 139 1.50 -19.09 7.93
CA ALA A 139 2.49 -18.09 8.31
C ALA A 139 2.75 -18.09 9.83
N THR A 140 4.00 -17.82 10.22
CA THR A 140 4.36 -17.49 11.58
C THR A 140 4.18 -15.99 11.80
N VAL A 141 3.40 -15.61 12.81
CA VAL A 141 3.20 -14.19 13.16
C VAL A 141 4.03 -13.85 14.40
N HIS A 142 4.93 -12.87 14.27
CA HIS A 142 5.80 -12.39 15.33
C HIS A 142 5.25 -11.09 15.92
N PRO A 143 4.71 -11.10 17.16
CA PRO A 143 4.31 -9.88 17.84
C PRO A 143 5.54 -9.05 18.21
N VAL A 144 5.65 -7.84 17.67
CA VAL A 144 6.73 -6.89 17.98
C VAL A 144 6.37 -6.11 19.23
N THR A 145 7.25 -6.16 20.23
CA THR A 145 7.06 -5.56 21.56
C THR A 145 8.00 -4.38 21.84
N THR A 146 8.82 -4.00 20.85
CA THR A 146 9.71 -2.83 20.93
C THR A 146 8.98 -1.56 20.49
N GLY A 147 9.48 -0.40 20.89
CA GLY A 147 8.91 0.91 20.54
C GLY A 147 7.46 1.06 20.99
N ASN A 148 6.63 1.60 20.12
CA ASN A 148 5.18 1.80 20.35
C ASN A 148 4.33 0.57 19.97
N MET A 149 4.99 -0.51 19.54
CA MET A 149 4.35 -1.78 19.16
C MET A 149 3.36 -1.62 18.00
N THR A 150 3.68 -0.76 17.02
CA THR A 150 2.87 -0.44 15.84
C THR A 150 3.55 -0.86 14.53
N LEU A 151 2.96 -0.50 13.39
CA LEU A 151 3.48 -0.80 12.05
C LEU A 151 4.93 -0.33 11.85
N SER A 152 5.30 0.85 12.33
CA SER A 152 6.67 1.37 12.19
C SER A 152 7.71 0.46 12.85
N ASP A 153 7.38 -0.07 14.04
CA ASP A 153 8.25 -1.02 14.76
C ASP A 153 8.30 -2.38 14.07
N ALA A 154 7.17 -2.82 13.51
CA ALA A 154 7.10 -4.04 12.70
C ALA A 154 8.01 -3.94 11.46
N CYS A 155 8.02 -2.80 10.76
CA CYS A 155 8.95 -2.53 9.66
C CYS A 155 10.41 -2.62 10.12
N SER A 156 10.74 -1.98 11.24
CA SER A 156 12.09 -1.99 11.80
C SER A 156 12.55 -3.40 12.17
N GLU A 157 11.66 -4.22 12.74
CA GLU A 157 11.97 -5.60 13.12
C GLU A 157 12.13 -6.51 11.90
N ALA A 158 11.27 -6.36 10.88
CA ALA A 158 11.42 -7.07 9.62
C ALA A 158 12.77 -6.76 8.94
N ILE A 159 13.21 -5.50 8.96
CA ILE A 159 14.54 -5.11 8.44
C ILE A 159 15.67 -5.73 9.27
N ARG A 160 15.54 -5.80 10.61
CA ARG A 160 16.54 -6.48 11.47
C ARG A 160 16.63 -7.96 11.16
N ASP A 161 15.48 -8.63 11.03
CA ASP A 161 15.45 -10.05 10.65
C ASP A 161 16.10 -10.27 9.28
N TRP A 162 15.81 -9.39 8.30
CA TRP A 162 16.43 -9.45 6.97
C TRP A 162 17.95 -9.31 7.06
N CYS A 163 18.47 -8.43 7.92
CA CYS A 163 19.92 -8.32 8.17
C CYS A 163 20.53 -9.64 8.69
N CYS A 164 19.76 -10.42 9.44
CA CYS A 164 20.23 -11.71 9.97
C CYS A 164 20.21 -12.83 8.91
N HIS A 165 19.34 -12.74 7.91
CA HIS A 165 19.07 -13.77 6.91
C HIS A 165 19.12 -13.25 5.45
N PRO A 166 20.19 -12.55 5.03
CA PRO A 166 20.21 -11.86 3.73
C PRO A 166 20.29 -12.81 2.53
N GLN A 167 20.75 -14.05 2.73
CA GLN A 167 21.02 -14.99 1.64
C GLN A 167 19.76 -15.61 1.05
N ASP A 168 18.87 -16.12 1.89
CA ASP A 168 17.72 -16.94 1.54
C ASP A 168 16.37 -16.19 1.64
N THR A 169 16.37 -15.02 2.27
CA THR A 169 15.18 -14.26 2.60
C THR A 169 14.89 -13.17 1.56
N PHE A 170 13.62 -13.03 1.21
CA PHE A 170 13.09 -11.90 0.46
C PHE A 170 12.10 -11.13 1.33
N TYR A 171 12.28 -9.84 1.45
CA TYR A 171 11.35 -8.96 2.14
C TYR A 171 10.29 -8.47 1.17
N ILE A 172 9.04 -8.91 1.35
CA ILE A 172 7.88 -8.42 0.59
C ILE A 172 7.37 -7.15 1.26
N VAL A 173 7.66 -5.99 0.67
CA VAL A 173 7.24 -4.68 1.20
C VAL A 173 5.80 -4.38 0.80
N GLY A 174 4.99 -3.95 1.78
CA GLY A 174 3.54 -3.73 1.61
C GLY A 174 3.14 -2.40 1.00
N SER A 175 4.06 -1.46 0.84
CA SER A 175 3.76 -0.11 0.37
C SER A 175 4.87 0.47 -0.51
N THR A 176 4.68 1.68 -1.06
CA THR A 176 5.68 2.40 -1.86
C THR A 176 6.72 3.08 -0.97
N MET A 177 7.20 2.36 0.03
CA MET A 177 8.20 2.78 1.01
C MET A 177 9.44 1.87 0.93
N GLY A 178 10.42 2.15 1.78
CA GLY A 178 11.66 1.38 1.81
C GLY A 178 12.70 1.88 0.81
N PRO A 179 13.89 1.24 0.78
CA PRO A 179 14.97 1.64 -0.11
C PRO A 179 14.61 1.34 -1.56
N HIS A 180 15.18 2.14 -2.50
CA HIS A 180 15.12 1.75 -3.91
C HIS A 180 15.69 0.34 -4.10
N PRO A 181 15.03 -0.57 -4.87
CA PRO A 181 13.93 -0.30 -5.84
C PRO A 181 12.51 -0.58 -5.31
N TYR A 182 12.29 -0.83 -4.02
CA TYR A 182 10.97 -1.20 -3.52
C TYR A 182 9.83 -0.25 -3.89
N PRO A 183 9.97 1.10 -3.79
CA PRO A 183 8.90 1.99 -4.20
C PRO A 183 8.48 1.81 -5.66
N ASP A 184 9.45 1.59 -6.56
CA ASP A 184 9.19 1.37 -7.98
C ASP A 184 8.57 -0.01 -8.25
N ILE A 185 9.07 -1.07 -7.60
CA ILE A 185 8.49 -2.42 -7.69
C ILE A 185 7.01 -2.39 -7.29
N VAL A 186 6.71 -1.83 -6.12
CA VAL A 186 5.33 -1.78 -5.62
C VAL A 186 4.44 -0.95 -6.54
N ALA A 187 4.90 0.22 -6.99
CA ALA A 187 4.15 1.06 -7.92
C ALA A 187 3.85 0.32 -9.23
N LYS A 188 4.83 -0.38 -9.82
CA LYS A 188 4.65 -1.19 -11.04
C LYS A 188 3.65 -2.33 -10.84
N MET A 189 3.74 -3.08 -9.73
CA MET A 189 2.78 -4.16 -9.46
C MET A 189 1.36 -3.63 -9.21
N GLN A 190 1.22 -2.50 -8.55
CA GLN A 190 -0.09 -1.87 -8.34
C GLN A 190 -0.63 -1.15 -9.58
N SER A 191 0.20 -0.84 -10.56
CA SER A 191 -0.20 -0.08 -11.76
C SER A 191 -1.28 -0.75 -12.60
N VAL A 192 -1.53 -2.05 -12.39
CA VAL A 192 -2.68 -2.76 -12.96
C VAL A 192 -4.01 -2.05 -12.69
N ILE A 193 -4.13 -1.34 -11.55
CA ILE A 193 -5.32 -0.55 -11.20
C ILE A 193 -5.57 0.53 -12.26
N SER A 194 -4.59 1.39 -12.51
CA SER A 194 -4.72 2.46 -13.50
C SER A 194 -4.71 1.96 -14.94
N GLN A 195 -4.05 0.83 -15.22
CA GLN A 195 -4.11 0.18 -16.52
C GLN A 195 -5.54 -0.25 -16.85
N GLU A 196 -6.24 -0.86 -15.90
CA GLU A 196 -7.65 -1.23 -16.06
C GLU A 196 -8.56 -0.01 -16.16
N LEU A 197 -8.31 1.03 -15.37
CA LEU A 197 -9.09 2.27 -15.42
C LEU A 197 -9.13 2.87 -16.83
N LYS A 198 -8.03 2.84 -17.59
CA LYS A 198 -8.00 3.39 -18.95
C LYS A 198 -9.06 2.77 -19.87
N TRP A 199 -9.10 1.45 -19.96
CA TRP A 199 -10.06 0.79 -20.85
C TRP A 199 -11.47 0.76 -20.27
N GLN A 200 -11.62 0.62 -18.94
CA GLN A 200 -12.94 0.67 -18.27
C GLN A 200 -13.61 2.04 -18.43
N LEU A 201 -12.85 3.12 -18.31
CA LEU A 201 -13.36 4.48 -18.56
C LEU A 201 -13.67 4.69 -20.04
N GLN A 202 -12.81 4.21 -20.94
CA GLN A 202 -13.10 4.28 -22.38
C GLN A 202 -14.42 3.58 -22.72
N GLU A 203 -14.68 2.42 -22.11
CA GLU A 203 -15.94 1.67 -22.31
C GLU A 203 -17.17 2.40 -21.71
N LYS A 204 -17.04 2.93 -20.49
CA LYS A 204 -18.18 3.48 -19.73
C LYS A 204 -18.48 4.94 -20.05
N VAL A 205 -17.48 5.76 -20.33
CA VAL A 205 -17.61 7.22 -20.50
C VAL A 205 -17.07 7.74 -21.84
N GLY A 206 -16.53 6.85 -22.69
CA GLY A 206 -16.05 7.21 -24.03
C GLY A 206 -14.65 7.87 -24.06
N ARG A 207 -13.95 7.92 -22.93
CA ARG A 207 -12.57 8.46 -22.85
C ARG A 207 -11.75 7.68 -21.81
N PRO A 208 -10.42 7.49 -22.01
CA PRO A 208 -9.58 6.64 -21.14
C PRO A 208 -9.06 7.36 -19.88
N TYR A 209 -9.60 8.48 -19.48
CA TYR A 209 -9.17 9.29 -18.35
C TYR A 209 -10.36 9.95 -17.63
N PRO A 210 -10.28 10.11 -16.29
CA PRO A 210 -11.25 10.89 -15.51
C PRO A 210 -10.85 12.38 -15.49
N ASP A 211 -11.74 13.28 -15.07
CA ASP A 211 -11.37 14.67 -14.75
C ASP A 211 -10.64 14.74 -13.40
N TYR A 212 -11.12 13.96 -12.44
CA TYR A 212 -10.59 13.90 -11.08
C TYR A 212 -10.28 12.47 -10.72
N LEU A 213 -9.15 12.25 -10.08
CA LEU A 213 -8.72 10.96 -9.55
C LEU A 213 -8.40 11.15 -8.07
N ILE A 214 -9.11 10.43 -7.21
CA ILE A 214 -8.99 10.54 -5.75
C ILE A 214 -8.53 9.20 -5.19
N ALA A 215 -7.53 9.20 -4.34
CA ALA A 215 -7.07 8.02 -3.62
C ALA A 215 -6.66 8.37 -2.20
N CYS A 216 -6.94 7.48 -1.25
CA CYS A 216 -6.36 7.58 0.09
C CYS A 216 -4.86 7.28 0.05
N VAL A 217 -4.09 7.89 0.94
CA VAL A 217 -2.65 7.74 0.99
C VAL A 217 -2.12 7.66 2.43
N GLY A 218 -1.47 6.53 2.74
CA GLY A 218 -0.60 6.34 3.89
C GLY A 218 0.82 6.13 3.38
N GLY A 219 1.37 4.92 3.40
CA GLY A 219 2.61 4.60 2.68
C GLY A 219 2.51 4.72 1.15
N GLY A 220 1.30 4.64 0.57
CA GLY A 220 0.99 5.11 -0.78
C GLY A 220 0.83 4.03 -1.86
N SER A 221 0.74 2.73 -1.55
CA SER A 221 0.66 1.68 -2.58
C SER A 221 -0.64 1.75 -3.41
N ASN A 222 -1.79 1.95 -2.76
CA ASN A 222 -3.07 2.15 -3.43
C ASN A 222 -3.01 3.38 -4.35
N ALA A 223 -2.57 4.52 -3.83
CA ALA A 223 -2.46 5.77 -4.58
C ALA A 223 -1.51 5.61 -5.77
N ALA A 224 -0.33 5.00 -5.59
CA ALA A 224 0.61 4.74 -6.66
C ALA A 224 -0.02 3.95 -7.81
N GLY A 225 -0.69 2.85 -7.50
CA GLY A 225 -1.36 2.03 -8.52
C GLY A 225 -2.46 2.79 -9.27
N THR A 226 -3.21 3.61 -8.53
CA THR A 226 -4.33 4.38 -9.09
C THR A 226 -3.86 5.49 -10.02
N ILE A 227 -2.77 6.20 -9.67
CA ILE A 227 -2.29 7.35 -10.45
C ILE A 227 -1.25 6.99 -11.51
N TYR A 228 -0.61 5.82 -11.46
CA TYR A 228 0.60 5.46 -12.21
C TYR A 228 0.58 5.89 -13.68
N HIS A 229 -0.48 5.56 -14.42
CA HIS A 229 -0.60 5.90 -15.84
C HIS A 229 -1.22 7.28 -16.12
N TYR A 230 -1.44 8.08 -15.09
CA TYR A 230 -2.01 9.43 -15.19
C TYR A 230 -1.07 10.52 -14.64
N ILE A 231 0.13 10.14 -14.17
CA ILE A 231 1.08 11.09 -13.58
C ILE A 231 1.44 12.21 -14.57
N ASP A 232 1.67 11.85 -15.83
CA ASP A 232 2.06 12.79 -16.88
C ASP A 232 0.86 13.31 -17.73
N ASP A 233 -0.37 13.04 -17.31
CA ASP A 233 -1.56 13.50 -18.03
C ASP A 233 -2.18 14.72 -17.34
N ASP A 234 -1.88 15.91 -17.83
CA ASP A 234 -2.33 17.19 -17.27
C ASP A 234 -3.86 17.39 -17.30
N ARG A 235 -4.58 16.56 -18.05
CA ARG A 235 -6.06 16.57 -18.07
C ARG A 235 -6.67 16.02 -16.81
N VAL A 236 -5.90 15.23 -16.04
CA VAL A 236 -6.35 14.54 -14.82
C VAL A 236 -5.88 15.31 -13.59
N GLN A 237 -6.83 15.80 -12.81
CA GLN A 237 -6.53 16.39 -11.50
C GLN A 237 -6.42 15.26 -10.46
N ILE A 238 -5.30 15.18 -9.75
CA ILE A 238 -5.02 14.10 -8.79
C ILE A 238 -5.11 14.63 -7.36
N TYR A 239 -5.96 14.00 -6.56
CA TYR A 239 -6.14 14.29 -5.14
C TYR A 239 -5.73 13.10 -4.29
N LEU A 240 -4.89 13.33 -3.30
CA LEU A 240 -4.45 12.35 -2.32
C LEU A 240 -5.01 12.71 -0.94
N ALA A 241 -5.81 11.82 -0.36
CA ALA A 241 -6.42 12.01 0.95
C ALA A 241 -5.59 11.33 2.04
N GLU A 242 -5.00 12.12 2.94
CA GLU A 242 -4.29 11.64 4.12
C GLU A 242 -5.24 11.55 5.33
N ALA A 243 -4.97 10.59 6.22
CA ALA A 243 -5.66 10.50 7.50
C ALA A 243 -5.13 11.53 8.49
N ALA A 244 -5.96 12.50 8.85
CA ALA A 244 -5.60 13.57 9.78
C ALA A 244 -5.96 13.27 11.26
N GLY A 245 -6.46 12.08 11.57
CA GLY A 245 -6.81 11.71 12.95
C GLY A 245 -7.75 12.70 13.60
N HIS A 246 -7.29 13.38 14.65
CA HIS A 246 -8.05 14.48 15.30
C HIS A 246 -7.84 15.85 14.64
N GLY A 247 -7.06 15.92 13.56
CA GLY A 247 -6.78 17.14 12.80
C GLY A 247 -5.28 17.50 12.77
N ILE A 248 -4.86 18.18 11.69
CA ILE A 248 -3.45 18.56 11.43
C ILE A 248 -2.85 19.52 12.46
N ASN A 249 -3.69 20.24 13.22
CA ASN A 249 -3.27 21.18 14.27
C ASN A 249 -3.18 20.50 15.65
N THR A 250 -3.25 19.18 15.72
CA THR A 250 -3.15 18.41 16.96
C THR A 250 -1.95 17.45 16.88
N PRO A 251 -1.46 16.93 18.02
CA PRO A 251 -0.43 15.89 17.99
C PRO A 251 -0.94 14.51 17.52
N TYR A 252 -2.25 14.36 17.37
CA TYR A 252 -2.92 13.11 17.01
C TYR A 252 -3.32 13.12 15.53
N THR A 253 -2.36 12.95 14.64
CA THR A 253 -2.54 12.98 13.18
C THR A 253 -1.59 11.99 12.50
N ALA A 254 -1.95 11.51 11.31
CA ALA A 254 -1.09 10.73 10.41
C ALA A 254 -0.85 11.48 9.07
N ALA A 255 -1.20 12.76 8.99
CA ALA A 255 -1.09 13.58 7.77
C ALA A 255 0.36 14.00 7.51
N THR A 256 1.16 13.09 7.00
CA THR A 256 2.61 13.26 6.81
C THR A 256 2.96 14.33 5.78
N MET A 257 2.21 14.48 4.69
CA MET A 257 2.49 15.52 3.68
C MET A 257 2.14 16.94 4.18
N HIS A 258 1.22 17.05 5.16
CA HIS A 258 0.90 18.33 5.79
C HIS A 258 1.81 18.68 6.96
N CYS A 259 2.21 17.70 7.76
CA CYS A 259 2.86 17.93 9.06
C CYS A 259 4.31 17.43 9.11
N GLY A 260 4.75 16.65 8.10
CA GLY A 260 6.08 16.07 8.06
C GLY A 260 7.13 17.02 7.50
N THR A 261 8.38 16.70 7.76
CA THR A 261 9.57 17.35 7.22
C THR A 261 10.47 16.33 6.52
N GLU A 262 11.42 16.78 5.71
CA GLU A 262 12.35 15.89 5.03
C GLU A 262 13.18 15.09 6.06
N GLY A 263 13.18 13.77 5.90
CA GLY A 263 13.86 12.85 6.80
C GLY A 263 14.13 11.49 6.16
N ILE A 264 14.64 10.56 6.97
CA ILE A 264 14.93 9.18 6.54
C ILE A 264 14.15 8.23 7.43
N ILE A 265 13.37 7.37 6.80
CA ILE A 265 12.64 6.30 7.48
C ILE A 265 12.71 5.00 6.67
N HIS A 266 12.98 3.86 7.32
CA HIS A 266 13.03 2.53 6.71
C HIS A 266 13.83 2.45 5.40
N GLY A 267 14.96 3.17 5.33
CA GLY A 267 15.84 3.18 4.16
C GLY A 267 15.47 4.14 3.03
N ALA A 268 14.40 4.91 3.16
CA ALA A 268 13.98 5.93 2.20
C ALA A 268 14.17 7.35 2.73
N LYS A 269 14.60 8.26 1.87
CA LYS A 269 14.54 9.71 2.10
C LYS A 269 13.19 10.21 1.58
N THR A 270 12.39 10.82 2.45
CA THR A 270 11.01 11.24 2.14
C THR A 270 10.54 12.31 3.14
N LEU A 271 9.24 12.63 3.15
CA LEU A 271 8.62 13.38 4.23
C LEU A 271 8.30 12.42 5.39
N VAL A 272 8.61 12.85 6.60
CA VAL A 272 8.49 12.06 7.84
C VAL A 272 7.92 12.94 8.94
N MET A 273 7.01 12.39 9.72
CA MET A 273 6.56 13.02 10.96
C MET A 273 7.64 12.85 12.00
N GLN A 274 8.33 13.93 12.31
CA GLN A 274 9.47 13.93 13.24
C GLN A 274 9.54 15.21 14.06
N THR A 275 10.30 15.17 15.15
CA THR A 275 10.65 16.33 15.97
C THR A 275 11.80 17.10 15.31
N ASP A 276 12.11 18.31 15.82
CA ASP A 276 13.21 19.15 15.29
C ASP A 276 14.58 18.50 15.43
N ASP A 277 14.73 17.55 16.36
CA ASP A 277 15.94 16.73 16.56
C ASP A 277 15.91 15.38 15.83
N GLY A 278 14.91 15.19 14.94
CA GLY A 278 14.84 14.05 14.04
C GLY A 278 14.25 12.75 14.63
N GLN A 279 13.62 12.83 15.81
CA GLN A 279 12.93 11.67 16.37
C GLN A 279 11.57 11.47 15.68
N ILE A 280 11.27 10.22 15.27
CA ILE A 280 10.01 9.88 14.64
C ILE A 280 8.86 10.11 15.62
N LYS A 281 7.86 10.89 15.21
CA LYS A 281 6.60 11.05 15.92
C LYS A 281 5.68 9.88 15.59
N GLU A 282 4.90 9.46 16.58
CA GLU A 282 3.85 8.47 16.36
C GLU A 282 2.75 9.05 15.46
N ALA A 283 2.36 8.30 14.45
CA ALA A 283 1.18 8.62 13.66
C ALA A 283 -0.07 8.25 14.46
N PHE A 284 -1.19 8.91 14.20
CA PHE A 284 -2.45 8.62 14.87
C PHE A 284 -3.63 8.76 13.92
N THR A 285 -4.41 7.68 13.78
CA THR A 285 -5.71 7.64 13.10
C THR A 285 -6.43 6.35 13.44
N ILE A 286 -7.76 6.33 13.31
CA ILE A 286 -8.54 5.08 13.38
C ILE A 286 -8.33 4.18 12.16
N SER A 287 -7.77 4.71 11.09
CA SER A 287 -7.49 3.99 9.84
C SER A 287 -6.15 3.25 9.95
N ALA A 288 -6.17 2.03 10.47
CA ALA A 288 -4.94 1.25 10.71
C ALA A 288 -4.08 1.04 9.45
N GLY A 289 -4.67 1.07 8.25
CA GLY A 289 -3.94 0.98 6.97
C GLY A 289 -3.27 2.28 6.54
N LEU A 290 -3.58 3.42 7.19
CA LEU A 290 -2.97 4.74 6.94
C LEU A 290 -2.13 5.23 8.13
N ASP A 291 -1.99 4.41 9.17
CA ASP A 291 -1.27 4.75 10.40
C ASP A 291 0.24 4.52 10.23
N TYR A 292 0.90 5.46 9.54
CA TYR A 292 2.32 5.40 9.25
C TYR A 292 2.93 6.82 9.25
N PRO A 293 4.06 7.04 9.96
CA PRO A 293 4.65 8.38 10.14
C PRO A 293 5.52 8.83 8.96
N GLY A 294 5.33 8.27 7.78
CA GLY A 294 6.08 8.58 6.57
C GLY A 294 5.19 8.46 5.34
N ILE A 295 5.73 8.81 4.19
CA ILE A 295 5.05 8.71 2.89
C ILE A 295 5.98 8.11 1.85
N GLY A 296 5.46 7.44 0.84
CA GLY A 296 6.26 6.98 -0.29
C GLY A 296 7.00 8.14 -0.99
N PRO A 297 8.30 7.99 -1.31
CA PRO A 297 9.09 9.08 -1.92
C PRO A 297 8.47 9.66 -3.18
N MET A 298 7.82 8.83 -4.00
CA MET A 298 7.12 9.26 -5.20
C MET A 298 5.99 10.25 -4.88
N HIS A 299 5.19 9.99 -3.84
CA HIS A 299 4.08 10.87 -3.46
C HIS A 299 4.59 12.19 -2.88
N ALA A 300 5.65 12.15 -2.07
CA ALA A 300 6.30 13.35 -1.57
C ALA A 300 6.80 14.24 -2.72
N ASP A 301 7.48 13.66 -3.70
CA ASP A 301 7.99 14.39 -4.88
C ASP A 301 6.87 14.99 -5.72
N LEU A 302 5.81 14.22 -6.01
CA LEU A 302 4.67 14.70 -6.78
C LEU A 302 3.90 15.83 -6.07
N ALA A 303 3.74 15.75 -4.74
CA ALA A 303 3.12 16.80 -3.95
C ALA A 303 3.98 18.07 -3.91
N LEU A 304 5.29 17.94 -3.66
CA LEU A 304 6.23 19.06 -3.66
C LEU A 304 6.33 19.78 -5.01
N LYS A 305 6.17 19.03 -6.12
CA LYS A 305 6.11 19.58 -7.49
C LYS A 305 4.74 20.16 -7.85
N GLY A 306 3.75 20.06 -6.99
CA GLY A 306 2.38 20.53 -7.24
C GLY A 306 1.60 19.69 -8.26
N ARG A 307 2.07 18.46 -8.56
CA ARG A 307 1.34 17.55 -9.45
C ARG A 307 0.12 16.91 -8.79
N THR A 308 0.18 16.73 -7.48
CA THR A 308 -0.94 16.19 -6.70
C THR A 308 -1.41 17.18 -5.65
N HIS A 309 -2.71 17.24 -5.45
CA HIS A 309 -3.34 18.01 -4.38
C HIS A 309 -3.51 17.10 -3.17
N VAL A 310 -3.16 17.58 -1.99
CA VAL A 310 -3.23 16.80 -0.76
C VAL A 310 -4.39 17.31 0.11
N LEU A 311 -5.23 16.39 0.56
CA LEU A 311 -6.35 16.65 1.46
C LEU A 311 -6.09 15.95 2.79
N ALA A 312 -6.28 16.66 3.89
CA ALA A 312 -6.21 16.10 5.24
C ALA A 312 -7.63 15.84 5.75
N ILE A 313 -7.99 14.57 5.90
CA ILE A 313 -9.33 14.12 6.31
C ILE A 313 -9.25 13.59 7.74
N ASN A 314 -10.04 14.17 8.64
CA ASN A 314 -10.07 13.70 10.02
C ASN A 314 -10.96 12.45 10.19
N ASP A 315 -10.78 11.75 11.32
CA ASP A 315 -11.47 10.49 11.61
C ASP A 315 -13.01 10.63 11.59
N HIS A 316 -13.53 11.78 12.03
CA HIS A 316 -14.96 12.03 12.05
C HIS A 316 -15.53 12.21 10.62
N GLU A 317 -14.84 12.93 9.76
CA GLU A 317 -15.19 13.09 8.34
C GLU A 317 -15.17 11.75 7.62
N ALA A 318 -14.15 10.93 7.85
CA ALA A 318 -14.02 9.59 7.28
C ALA A 318 -15.20 8.68 7.70
N ILE A 319 -15.51 8.63 9.00
CA ILE A 319 -16.65 7.86 9.52
C ILE A 319 -17.97 8.33 8.86
N TYR A 320 -18.19 9.64 8.79
CA TYR A 320 -19.40 10.20 8.20
C TYR A 320 -19.55 9.81 6.72
N ALA A 321 -18.47 9.96 5.94
CA ALA A 321 -18.45 9.58 4.52
C ALA A 321 -18.66 8.07 4.32
N GLY A 322 -18.07 7.22 5.18
CA GLY A 322 -18.29 5.78 5.16
C GLY A 322 -19.75 5.38 5.41
N TYR A 323 -20.41 6.01 6.38
CA TYR A 323 -21.84 5.82 6.60
C TYR A 323 -22.69 6.31 5.42
N GLU A 324 -22.29 7.41 4.82
CA GLU A 324 -23.01 7.94 3.66
C GLU A 324 -22.92 6.99 2.47
N LEU A 325 -21.72 6.54 2.10
CA LEU A 325 -21.51 5.54 1.05
C LEU A 325 -22.33 4.27 1.32
N THR A 326 -22.27 3.77 2.55
CA THR A 326 -23.01 2.57 2.97
C THR A 326 -24.50 2.70 2.78
N ARG A 327 -25.10 3.83 3.20
CA ARG A 327 -26.54 4.06 3.11
C ARG A 327 -27.02 4.40 1.71
N MET A 328 -26.17 5.02 0.91
CA MET A 328 -26.51 5.41 -0.46
C MET A 328 -26.29 4.30 -1.47
N GLU A 329 -25.19 3.57 -1.40
CA GLU A 329 -24.82 2.59 -2.43
C GLU A 329 -24.82 1.14 -1.93
N GLY A 330 -25.08 0.91 -0.63
CA GLY A 330 -25.05 -0.45 -0.05
C GLY A 330 -23.64 -1.05 0.02
N ILE A 331 -22.61 -0.21 0.01
CA ILE A 331 -21.22 -0.61 0.07
C ILE A 331 -20.63 -0.18 1.42
N ILE A 332 -20.17 -1.15 2.22
CA ILE A 332 -19.44 -0.86 3.45
C ILE A 332 -17.95 -0.73 3.07
N PRO A 333 -17.40 0.48 3.04
CA PRO A 333 -15.99 0.67 2.68
C PRO A 333 -15.07 0.26 3.82
N ALA A 334 -13.80 -0.02 3.50
CA ALA A 334 -12.74 0.10 4.50
C ALA A 334 -12.66 1.56 4.98
N ILE A 335 -12.30 1.77 6.25
CA ILE A 335 -12.23 3.13 6.81
C ILE A 335 -11.21 4.01 6.09
N GLU A 336 -10.20 3.39 5.50
CA GLU A 336 -9.19 4.04 4.67
C GLU A 336 -9.78 4.70 3.41
N SER A 337 -10.88 4.15 2.89
CA SER A 337 -11.52 4.58 1.63
C SER A 337 -12.81 5.37 1.86
N ALA A 338 -13.13 5.61 3.10
CA ALA A 338 -14.36 6.28 3.52
C ALA A 338 -14.30 7.80 3.30
#